data_868542bdb99f129747f050bd6843d3c9
#
_entry.id   868542bdb99f129747f050bd6843d3c9
#
_cell.length_a   1.000
_cell.length_b   1.000
_cell.length_c   1.000
_cell.angle_alpha   90.00
_cell.angle_beta   90.00
_cell.angle_gamma   90.00
#
_symmetry.space_group_name_H-M   'P 1'
#
loop_
_entity.id
_entity.type
_entity.pdbx_description
1 polymer ?
#
loop_
_entity_poly.entity_id
_entity_poly.type
_entity_poly.pdbx_seq_one_letter_code
_entity_poly.pdbx_strand_id
1 'polypeptide(L)'
;RTQGREYGEFVLEPLERGFGVTLGNPLRRILLSSIPGTAVTSVYIEDVLHEFSTIPGVKEDVVEIILNLKELVVRFLNPSLQTVTLLLKAEGPKEVKARDFLPVADVEIMNPDLHIATLEEGGRLNMEVRVDRGVGYVPAEKHGIKDRINAIPVDAVFSPVRRVAFQVEDTRLGQRTDLDKLTLRIWTDGSVTPLEALNQAVEILREHPEGGVGLGEDALDPPPLHEVVHVGGAEGRGEAALDGADRHAQRPRLLPVDIDLVVGHVQHPVRPHAAEARV
;
A
#
# COMPACT_ATOMS: atom_id res chain seq x y z
N ARG A 1 -17.05 -13.59 2.00
CA ARG A 1 -15.64 -13.65 2.41
C ARG A 1 -15.41 -12.59 3.44
N THR A 2 -14.81 -12.94 4.55
CA THR A 2 -14.50 -12.12 5.71
C THR A 2 -13.75 -10.87 5.25
N GLN A 3 -14.28 -9.67 5.55
CA GLN A 3 -13.53 -8.44 5.48
C GLN A 3 -12.41 -8.57 6.52
N GLY A 4 -11.24 -8.95 6.06
CA GLY A 4 -10.03 -8.88 6.85
C GLY A 4 -9.59 -7.42 6.97
N ARG A 5 -8.73 -7.12 7.93
CA ARG A 5 -8.11 -5.80 8.11
C ARG A 5 -7.35 -5.33 6.85
N GLU A 6 -7.02 -6.28 5.97
CA GLU A 6 -6.16 -6.11 4.79
C GLU A 6 -6.90 -6.17 3.44
N TYR A 7 -8.18 -6.53 3.40
CA TYR A 7 -8.95 -6.65 2.17
C TYR A 7 -10.33 -6.04 2.30
N GLY A 8 -10.76 -5.28 1.27
CA GLY A 8 -12.11 -4.76 1.15
C GLY A 8 -12.58 -4.78 -0.30
N GLU A 9 -13.87 -5.08 -0.49
CA GLU A 9 -14.58 -4.98 -1.75
C GLU A 9 -15.71 -3.97 -1.60
N PHE A 10 -15.75 -2.97 -2.49
CA PHE A 10 -16.71 -1.88 -2.49
C PHE A 10 -17.45 -1.85 -3.82
N VAL A 11 -18.76 -1.68 -3.77
CA VAL A 11 -19.61 -1.61 -4.93
C VAL A 11 -20.29 -0.25 -4.98
N LEU A 12 -20.13 0.44 -6.11
CA LEU A 12 -20.74 1.73 -6.40
C LEU A 12 -21.74 1.54 -7.55
N GLU A 13 -23.03 1.63 -7.23
CA GLU A 13 -24.12 1.49 -8.19
C GLU A 13 -25.38 2.19 -7.69
N PRO A 14 -26.26 2.71 -8.56
CA PRO A 14 -26.06 2.86 -10.00
C PRO A 14 -25.24 4.11 -10.36
N LEU A 15 -24.41 4.04 -11.37
CA LEU A 15 -23.66 5.15 -11.95
C LEU A 15 -24.17 5.44 -13.36
N GLU A 16 -24.07 6.69 -13.81
CA GLU A 16 -24.32 7.01 -15.22
C GLU A 16 -23.26 6.33 -16.11
N ARG A 17 -23.65 5.98 -17.33
CA ARG A 17 -22.81 5.28 -18.30
C ARG A 17 -21.47 5.99 -18.51
N GLY A 18 -20.37 5.23 -18.37
CA GLY A 18 -18.99 5.72 -18.48
C GLY A 18 -18.40 6.22 -17.17
N PHE A 19 -19.22 6.52 -16.12
CA PHE A 19 -18.72 6.98 -14.84
C PHE A 19 -17.97 5.89 -14.08
N GLY A 20 -18.29 4.62 -14.29
CA GLY A 20 -17.55 3.51 -13.70
C GLY A 20 -16.06 3.57 -14.01
N VAL A 21 -15.70 3.78 -15.26
CA VAL A 21 -14.29 3.90 -15.69
C VAL A 21 -13.70 5.26 -15.28
N THR A 22 -14.48 6.34 -15.39
CA THR A 22 -14.07 7.70 -15.02
C THR A 22 -13.70 7.83 -13.54
N LEU A 23 -14.39 7.10 -12.65
CA LEU A 23 -14.08 7.06 -11.21
C LEU A 23 -13.05 5.98 -10.87
N GLY A 24 -13.13 4.81 -11.51
CA GLY A 24 -12.26 3.68 -11.19
C GLY A 24 -10.78 3.96 -11.42
N ASN A 25 -10.43 4.62 -12.53
CA ASN A 25 -9.05 4.94 -12.86
C ASN A 25 -8.41 5.95 -11.88
N PRO A 26 -9.00 7.14 -11.61
CA PRO A 26 -8.44 8.08 -10.64
C PRO A 26 -8.35 7.48 -9.23
N LEU A 27 -9.40 6.80 -8.75
CA LEU A 27 -9.39 6.16 -7.43
C LEU A 27 -8.27 5.13 -7.32
N ARG A 28 -8.07 4.29 -8.35
CA ARG A 28 -6.98 3.33 -8.36
C ARG A 28 -5.61 4.02 -8.28
N ARG A 29 -5.40 5.09 -9.04
CA ARG A 29 -4.14 5.85 -9.04
C ARG A 29 -3.87 6.49 -7.69
N ILE A 30 -4.85 7.19 -7.12
CA ILE A 30 -4.74 7.84 -5.81
C ILE A 30 -4.47 6.81 -4.72
N LEU A 31 -5.20 5.70 -4.70
CA LEU A 31 -5.01 4.62 -3.73
C LEU A 31 -3.59 4.05 -3.75
N LEU A 32 -2.98 3.90 -4.93
CA LEU A 32 -1.63 3.32 -5.05
C LEU A 32 -0.51 4.33 -4.79
N SER A 33 -0.73 5.63 -5.05
CA SER A 33 0.36 6.63 -5.04
C SER A 33 0.25 7.69 -3.95
N SER A 34 -0.96 7.98 -3.44
CA SER A 34 -1.19 9.20 -2.67
C SER A 34 -1.65 8.97 -1.23
N ILE A 35 -1.90 7.73 -0.83
CA ILE A 35 -2.27 7.41 0.54
C ILE A 35 -1.03 7.44 1.43
N PRO A 36 -1.04 8.24 2.52
CA PRO A 36 0.09 8.29 3.44
C PRO A 36 0.23 7.00 4.24
N GLY A 37 1.46 6.58 4.45
CA GLY A 37 1.81 5.43 5.26
C GLY A 37 3.13 5.63 5.98
N THR A 38 3.70 4.56 6.50
CA THR A 38 4.97 4.55 7.21
C THR A 38 5.91 3.54 6.59
N ALA A 39 7.21 3.85 6.59
CA ALA A 39 8.24 2.95 6.09
C ALA A 39 9.55 3.15 6.83
N VAL A 40 10.39 2.13 6.81
CA VAL A 40 11.78 2.21 7.28
C VAL A 40 12.57 3.07 6.29
N THR A 41 13.26 4.10 6.77
CA THR A 41 14.03 5.05 5.97
C THR A 41 15.53 4.98 6.23
N SER A 42 15.94 4.55 7.42
CA SER A 42 17.35 4.29 7.71
C SER A 42 17.50 3.25 8.81
N VAL A 43 18.62 2.55 8.77
CA VAL A 43 19.01 1.54 9.76
C VAL A 43 20.42 1.82 10.23
N TYR A 44 20.61 1.84 11.53
CA TYR A 44 21.93 1.83 12.16
C TYR A 44 22.12 0.49 12.86
N ILE A 45 23.24 -0.18 12.59
CA ILE A 45 23.63 -1.43 13.26
C ILE A 45 25.00 -1.17 13.91
N GLU A 46 25.14 -1.56 15.18
CA GLU A 46 26.38 -1.43 15.90
C GLU A 46 27.51 -2.23 15.21
N ASP A 47 28.70 -1.63 15.11
CA ASP A 47 29.89 -2.21 14.44
C ASP A 47 29.75 -2.46 12.92
N VAL A 48 28.70 -1.93 12.26
CA VAL A 48 28.50 -1.99 10.82
C VAL A 48 28.70 -0.62 10.18
N LEU A 49 29.52 -0.57 9.12
CA LEU A 49 29.85 0.68 8.40
C LEU A 49 29.13 0.83 7.08
N HIS A 50 28.71 -0.28 6.46
CA HIS A 50 28.05 -0.30 5.16
C HIS A 50 27.20 -1.57 4.99
N GLU A 51 26.26 -1.55 4.06
CA GLU A 51 25.29 -2.62 3.80
C GLU A 51 25.91 -3.97 3.38
N PHE A 52 27.11 -3.96 2.81
CA PHE A 52 27.80 -5.19 2.35
C PHE A 52 28.63 -5.85 3.45
N SER A 53 28.35 -5.55 4.71
CA SER A 53 29.02 -6.15 5.86
C SER A 53 28.33 -7.43 6.32
N THR A 54 29.09 -8.27 7.02
CA THR A 54 28.57 -9.40 7.81
C THR A 54 28.72 -9.11 9.29
N ILE A 55 27.81 -9.64 10.11
CA ILE A 55 27.82 -9.44 11.56
C ILE A 55 28.24 -10.77 12.21
N PRO A 56 29.30 -10.79 13.06
CA PRO A 56 29.73 -12.02 13.72
C PRO A 56 28.61 -12.67 14.54
N GLY A 57 28.35 -13.96 14.30
CA GLY A 57 27.29 -14.71 14.97
C GLY A 57 25.87 -14.38 14.53
N VAL A 58 25.70 -13.71 13.39
CA VAL A 58 24.43 -13.52 12.70
C VAL A 58 24.50 -14.25 11.36
N LYS A 59 23.47 -15.03 11.06
CA LYS A 59 23.42 -15.86 9.84
C LYS A 59 23.23 -15.03 8.59
N GLU A 60 22.31 -14.06 8.66
CA GLU A 60 21.98 -13.16 7.57
C GLU A 60 23.04 -12.05 7.45
N ASP A 61 23.34 -11.63 6.22
CA ASP A 61 24.12 -10.43 5.99
C ASP A 61 23.28 -9.14 6.19
N VAL A 62 23.94 -7.99 6.19
CA VAL A 62 23.26 -6.72 6.44
C VAL A 62 22.24 -6.40 5.34
N VAL A 63 22.50 -6.79 4.08
CA VAL A 63 21.55 -6.59 2.98
C VAL A 63 20.27 -7.41 3.20
N GLU A 64 20.41 -8.67 3.63
CA GLU A 64 19.27 -9.53 3.94
C GLU A 64 18.46 -8.97 5.12
N ILE A 65 19.13 -8.48 6.16
CA ILE A 65 18.47 -7.82 7.30
C ILE A 65 17.69 -6.57 6.83
N ILE A 66 18.28 -5.74 5.96
CA ILE A 66 17.61 -4.56 5.40
C ILE A 66 16.40 -4.97 4.56
N LEU A 67 16.50 -6.01 3.75
CA LEU A 67 15.38 -6.52 2.97
C LEU A 67 14.23 -7.01 3.87
N ASN A 68 14.56 -7.72 4.95
CA ASN A 68 13.56 -8.13 5.94
C ASN A 68 12.92 -6.91 6.63
N LEU A 69 13.70 -5.88 6.95
CA LEU A 69 13.19 -4.65 7.56
C LEU A 69 12.31 -3.82 6.60
N LYS A 70 12.49 -3.92 5.29
CA LYS A 70 11.58 -3.28 4.31
C LYS A 70 10.16 -3.86 4.34
N GLU A 71 10.00 -5.09 4.81
CA GLU A 71 8.70 -5.73 5.00
C GLU A 71 8.05 -5.39 6.35
N LEU A 72 8.74 -4.64 7.23
CA LEU A 72 8.21 -4.24 8.52
C LEU A 72 7.05 -3.25 8.35
N VAL A 73 5.87 -3.63 8.85
CA VAL A 73 4.67 -2.82 8.82
C VAL A 73 4.45 -2.19 10.19
N VAL A 74 4.56 -0.87 10.23
CA VAL A 74 4.38 -0.07 11.45
C VAL A 74 3.17 0.83 11.31
N ARG A 75 2.43 1.02 12.38
CA ARG A 75 1.30 1.96 12.47
C ARG A 75 1.57 3.01 13.52
N PHE A 76 1.48 4.28 13.15
CA PHE A 76 1.50 5.39 14.10
C PHE A 76 0.08 5.67 14.57
N LEU A 77 -0.17 5.50 15.86
CA LEU A 77 -1.47 5.74 16.48
C LEU A 77 -1.77 7.23 16.62
N ASN A 78 -0.72 8.05 16.78
CA ASN A 78 -0.82 9.50 16.84
C ASN A 78 -0.63 10.11 15.44
N PRO A 79 -1.64 10.83 14.89
CA PRO A 79 -1.55 11.45 13.56
C PRO A 79 -0.43 12.49 13.43
N SER A 80 -0.03 13.14 14.54
CA SER A 80 1.02 14.16 14.55
C SER A 80 2.44 13.57 14.54
N LEU A 81 2.57 12.25 14.76
CA LEU A 81 3.85 11.57 14.77
C LEU A 81 4.38 11.44 13.34
N GLN A 82 5.56 11.99 13.08
CA GLN A 82 6.18 11.96 11.74
C GLN A 82 7.36 10.99 11.66
N THR A 83 8.07 10.80 12.76
CA THR A 83 9.29 9.99 12.82
C THR A 83 9.35 9.26 14.14
N VAL A 84 9.82 8.02 14.09
CA VAL A 84 10.10 7.18 15.27
C VAL A 84 11.40 6.40 15.04
N THR A 85 12.15 6.17 16.12
CA THR A 85 13.28 5.23 16.12
C THR A 85 12.92 4.01 16.96
N LEU A 86 12.89 2.85 16.31
CA LEU A 86 12.72 1.56 16.95
C LEU A 86 14.07 1.00 17.35
N LEU A 87 14.17 0.52 18.57
CA LEU A 87 15.41 -0.06 19.11
C LEU A 87 15.26 -1.58 19.21
N LEU A 88 16.26 -2.32 18.75
CA LEU A 88 16.35 -3.76 18.91
C LEU A 88 17.68 -4.11 19.58
N LYS A 89 17.61 -4.95 20.63
CA LYS A 89 18.77 -5.54 21.29
C LYS A 89 18.50 -7.02 21.49
N ALA A 90 19.28 -7.87 20.85
CA ALA A 90 19.13 -9.30 20.93
C ALA A 90 20.48 -9.99 21.12
N GLU A 91 20.46 -11.07 21.90
CA GLU A 91 21.62 -11.95 22.12
C GLU A 91 21.20 -13.38 21.76
N GLY A 92 22.10 -14.10 21.10
CA GLY A 92 21.89 -15.48 20.65
C GLY A 92 22.15 -16.56 21.70
N PRO A 93 21.73 -17.80 21.41
CA PRO A 93 21.11 -18.22 20.15
C PRO A 93 19.61 -17.86 20.11
N LYS A 94 19.15 -17.19 19.06
CA LYS A 94 17.75 -16.76 18.93
C LYS A 94 17.38 -16.41 17.50
N GLU A 95 16.15 -16.76 17.10
CA GLU A 95 15.50 -16.16 15.93
C GLU A 95 14.90 -14.80 16.36
N VAL A 96 15.40 -13.72 15.76
CA VAL A 96 14.95 -12.35 16.02
C VAL A 96 13.77 -12.03 15.11
N LYS A 97 12.68 -11.56 15.71
CA LYS A 97 11.44 -11.18 15.03
C LYS A 97 11.07 -9.72 15.31
N ALA A 98 10.15 -9.19 14.52
CA ALA A 98 9.69 -7.81 14.70
C ALA A 98 9.13 -7.52 16.11
N ARG A 99 8.57 -8.51 16.79
CA ARG A 99 8.14 -8.40 18.21
C ARG A 99 9.27 -8.14 19.22
N ASP A 100 10.53 -8.36 18.83
CA ASP A 100 11.68 -8.17 19.70
C ASP A 100 12.16 -6.71 19.74
N PHE A 101 11.59 -5.84 18.91
CA PHE A 101 11.78 -4.40 19.06
C PHE A 101 11.25 -3.91 20.41
N LEU A 102 11.97 -3.00 21.04
CA LEU A 102 11.50 -2.37 22.27
C LEU A 102 10.22 -1.57 21.98
N PRO A 103 9.19 -1.71 22.84
CA PRO A 103 7.93 -1.01 22.65
C PRO A 103 8.12 0.51 22.72
N VAL A 104 7.49 1.24 21.80
CA VAL A 104 7.47 2.70 21.74
C VAL A 104 6.04 3.18 21.87
N ALA A 105 5.82 4.25 22.63
CA ALA A 105 4.50 4.85 22.78
C ALA A 105 3.94 5.30 21.42
N ASP A 106 2.64 5.15 21.22
CA ASP A 106 1.91 5.53 20.01
C ASP A 106 2.37 4.81 18.72
N VAL A 107 3.04 3.66 18.85
CA VAL A 107 3.54 2.84 17.72
C VAL A 107 3.10 1.40 17.88
N GLU A 108 2.53 0.84 16.82
CA GLU A 108 2.10 -0.56 16.75
C GLU A 108 2.80 -1.26 15.57
N ILE A 109 3.40 -2.42 15.82
CA ILE A 109 3.95 -3.29 14.77
C ILE A 109 2.85 -4.25 14.34
N MET A 110 2.46 -4.19 13.07
CA MET A 110 1.32 -4.95 12.53
C MET A 110 1.67 -6.39 12.21
N ASN A 111 2.94 -6.67 11.92
CA ASN A 111 3.46 -8.01 11.59
C ASN A 111 4.55 -8.47 12.58
N PRO A 112 4.20 -8.71 13.86
CA PRO A 112 5.16 -9.00 14.93
C PRO A 112 5.96 -10.30 14.73
N ASP A 113 5.47 -11.20 13.88
CA ASP A 113 6.13 -12.47 13.57
C ASP A 113 7.10 -12.39 12.38
N LEU A 114 7.26 -11.21 11.78
CA LEU A 114 8.22 -10.99 10.70
C LEU A 114 9.62 -11.38 11.16
N HIS A 115 10.28 -12.24 10.40
CA HIS A 115 11.66 -12.62 10.61
C HIS A 115 12.61 -11.47 10.28
N ILE A 116 13.54 -11.16 11.15
CA ILE A 116 14.56 -10.11 10.96
C ILE A 116 15.95 -10.72 10.76
N ALA A 117 16.37 -11.57 11.69
CA ALA A 117 17.68 -12.21 11.66
C ALA A 117 17.72 -13.45 12.55
N THR A 118 18.72 -14.31 12.36
CA THR A 118 19.00 -15.48 13.18
C THR A 118 20.36 -15.30 13.87
N LEU A 119 20.37 -15.31 15.20
CA LEU A 119 21.58 -15.23 16.00
C LEU A 119 22.04 -16.63 16.37
N GLU A 120 23.34 -16.90 16.17
CA GLU A 120 24.04 -18.08 16.64
C GLU A 120 24.49 -17.91 18.10
N GLU A 121 25.11 -18.94 18.69
CA GLU A 121 25.65 -18.88 20.05
C GLU A 121 26.71 -17.80 20.16
N GLY A 122 26.51 -16.85 21.10
CA GLY A 122 27.40 -15.69 21.30
C GLY A 122 27.17 -14.54 20.31
N GLY A 123 26.29 -14.69 19.33
CA GLY A 123 25.92 -13.62 18.41
C GLY A 123 25.13 -12.51 19.11
N ARG A 124 25.37 -11.26 18.71
CA ARG A 124 24.67 -10.07 19.22
C ARG A 124 24.21 -9.20 18.07
N LEU A 125 23.01 -8.63 18.21
CA LEU A 125 22.45 -7.69 17.24
C LEU A 125 21.86 -6.49 17.99
N ASN A 126 22.50 -5.34 17.87
CA ASN A 126 22.03 -4.06 18.39
C ASN A 126 21.78 -3.15 17.20
N MET A 127 20.52 -2.74 16.99
CA MET A 127 20.16 -1.87 15.88
C MET A 127 19.15 -0.79 16.29
N GLU A 128 19.19 0.29 15.53
CA GLU A 128 18.21 1.38 15.56
C GLU A 128 17.61 1.50 14.16
N VAL A 129 16.31 1.41 14.10
CA VAL A 129 15.54 1.47 12.84
C VAL A 129 14.69 2.72 12.86
N ARG A 130 14.97 3.64 11.95
CA ARG A 130 14.16 4.84 11.78
C ARG A 130 12.98 4.53 10.87
N VAL A 131 11.79 4.88 11.33
CA VAL A 131 10.54 4.79 10.60
C VAL A 131 9.97 6.19 10.46
N ASP A 132 9.72 6.60 9.23
CA ASP A 132 9.12 7.90 8.91
C ASP A 132 7.72 7.72 8.32
N ARG A 133 6.91 8.78 8.39
CA ARG A 133 5.64 8.91 7.65
C ARG A 133 5.92 9.60 6.32
N GLY A 134 5.29 9.11 5.26
CA GLY A 134 5.46 9.69 3.93
C GLY A 134 4.37 9.23 2.97
N VAL A 135 4.57 9.55 1.69
CA VAL A 135 3.65 9.20 0.59
C VAL A 135 4.47 8.66 -0.58
N GLY A 136 3.97 7.61 -1.22
CA GLY A 136 4.56 7.04 -2.42
C GLY A 136 5.91 6.35 -2.17
N TYR A 137 6.86 6.52 -3.09
CA TYR A 137 8.20 5.96 -3.03
C TYR A 137 9.26 7.05 -2.92
N VAL A 138 10.19 6.87 -1.99
CA VAL A 138 11.34 7.76 -1.82
C VAL A 138 12.62 6.92 -1.82
N PRO A 139 13.53 7.13 -2.79
CA PRO A 139 14.80 6.41 -2.83
C PRO A 139 15.72 6.81 -1.68
N ALA A 140 16.59 5.89 -1.27
CA ALA A 140 17.55 6.05 -0.17
C ALA A 140 18.38 7.34 -0.27
N GLU A 141 18.78 7.71 -1.47
CA GLU A 141 19.60 8.91 -1.75
C GLU A 141 18.89 10.23 -1.40
N LYS A 142 17.55 10.25 -1.44
CA LYS A 142 16.73 11.42 -1.08
C LYS A 142 16.49 11.53 0.43
N HIS A 143 16.73 10.46 1.18
CA HIS A 143 16.71 10.50 2.64
C HIS A 143 18.03 11.16 3.12
N GLY A 144 17.98 12.43 3.44
CA GLY A 144 19.14 13.05 4.08
C GLY A 144 19.45 12.36 5.40
N ILE A 145 20.58 11.65 5.50
CA ILE A 145 21.08 11.08 6.75
C ILE A 145 21.43 12.24 7.66
N LYS A 146 20.49 12.63 8.54
CA LYS A 146 20.70 13.81 9.40
C LYS A 146 21.04 13.44 10.84
N ASP A 147 20.76 12.21 11.25
CA ASP A 147 20.65 11.92 12.69
C ASP A 147 21.81 11.08 13.23
N ARG A 148 22.53 10.31 12.42
CA ARG A 148 23.64 9.47 12.90
C ARG A 148 24.68 9.18 11.82
N ILE A 149 25.95 9.28 12.19
CA ILE A 149 27.08 8.83 11.36
C ILE A 149 26.95 7.30 11.24
N ASN A 150 27.16 6.75 10.04
CA ASN A 150 27.08 5.32 9.70
C ASN A 150 25.64 4.72 9.71
N ALA A 151 24.59 5.52 9.72
CA ALA A 151 23.26 5.02 9.41
C ALA A 151 23.17 4.72 7.90
N ILE A 152 22.66 3.53 7.58
CA ILE A 152 22.47 3.06 6.21
C ILE A 152 21.10 3.53 5.76
N PRO A 153 20.99 4.36 4.70
CA PRO A 153 19.71 4.79 4.17
C PRO A 153 19.03 3.64 3.43
N VAL A 154 17.72 3.57 3.52
CA VAL A 154 16.90 2.51 2.92
C VAL A 154 15.84 3.12 2.03
N ASP A 155 15.64 2.54 0.84
CA ASP A 155 14.50 2.92 -0.02
C ASP A 155 13.19 2.68 0.70
N ALA A 156 12.34 3.69 0.73
CA ALA A 156 11.08 3.66 1.45
C ALA A 156 9.88 3.63 0.51
N VAL A 157 9.04 2.61 0.63
CA VAL A 157 7.72 2.52 0.01
C VAL A 157 6.69 2.81 1.09
N PHE A 158 6.16 4.03 1.11
CA PHE A 158 5.22 4.47 2.13
C PHE A 158 3.78 4.02 1.87
N SER A 159 3.44 3.65 0.62
CA SER A 159 2.06 3.27 0.28
C SER A 159 1.58 2.06 1.09
N PRO A 160 0.52 2.22 1.91
CA PRO A 160 -0.07 1.10 2.65
C PRO A 160 -0.95 0.22 1.77
N VAL A 161 -1.27 0.67 0.54
CA VAL A 161 -2.11 -0.06 -0.41
C VAL A 161 -1.22 -0.90 -1.32
N ARG A 162 -1.31 -2.21 -1.18
CA ARG A 162 -0.49 -3.18 -1.92
C ARG A 162 -1.05 -3.46 -3.33
N ARG A 163 -2.38 -3.48 -3.45
CA ARG A 163 -3.04 -3.80 -4.71
C ARG A 163 -4.42 -3.15 -4.79
N VAL A 164 -4.77 -2.69 -6.00
CA VAL A 164 -6.13 -2.23 -6.32
C VAL A 164 -6.55 -2.85 -7.65
N ALA A 165 -7.75 -3.43 -7.67
CA ALA A 165 -8.40 -3.89 -8.88
C ALA A 165 -9.80 -3.32 -8.94
N PHE A 166 -10.27 -2.93 -10.13
CA PHE A 166 -11.65 -2.55 -10.32
C PHE A 166 -12.24 -3.22 -11.56
N GLN A 167 -13.57 -3.34 -11.56
CA GLN A 167 -14.36 -3.92 -12.64
C GLN A 167 -15.60 -3.07 -12.83
N VAL A 168 -15.95 -2.79 -14.08
CA VAL A 168 -17.19 -2.08 -14.44
C VAL A 168 -18.09 -3.05 -15.18
N GLU A 169 -19.33 -3.11 -14.75
CA GLU A 169 -20.38 -3.96 -15.32
C GLU A 169 -21.62 -3.11 -15.59
N ASP A 170 -22.42 -3.53 -16.57
CA ASP A 170 -23.73 -2.90 -16.77
C ASP A 170 -24.66 -3.26 -15.60
N THR A 171 -25.45 -2.28 -15.14
CA THR A 171 -26.46 -2.50 -14.12
C THR A 171 -27.81 -1.94 -14.56
N ARG A 172 -28.89 -2.38 -13.90
CA ARG A 172 -30.25 -1.99 -14.23
C ARG A 172 -30.94 -1.34 -13.03
N LEU A 173 -31.54 -0.18 -13.28
CA LEU A 173 -32.41 0.48 -12.32
C LEU A 173 -33.78 0.74 -12.97
N GLY A 174 -34.79 -0.06 -12.61
CA GLY A 174 -36.12 0.02 -13.21
C GLY A 174 -36.12 -0.32 -14.71
N GLN A 175 -36.45 0.65 -15.55
CA GLN A 175 -36.44 0.49 -17.01
C GLN A 175 -35.09 0.92 -17.65
N ARG A 176 -34.21 1.57 -16.91
CA ARG A 176 -32.89 1.95 -17.40
C ARG A 176 -31.92 0.75 -17.25
N THR A 177 -31.31 0.37 -18.37
CA THR A 177 -30.35 -0.73 -18.46
C THR A 177 -28.98 -0.26 -18.91
N ASP A 178 -28.78 1.05 -18.99
CA ASP A 178 -27.60 1.74 -19.50
C ASP A 178 -26.73 2.36 -18.37
N LEU A 179 -26.80 1.79 -17.18
CA LEU A 179 -26.08 2.28 -16.02
C LEU A 179 -24.87 1.40 -15.71
N ASP A 180 -23.84 2.01 -15.11
CA ASP A 180 -22.64 1.32 -14.68
C ASP A 180 -22.72 0.88 -13.21
N LYS A 181 -22.09 -0.25 -12.92
CA LYS A 181 -21.74 -0.74 -11.60
C LYS A 181 -20.23 -0.87 -11.51
N LEU A 182 -19.62 -0.11 -10.60
CA LEU A 182 -18.19 -0.19 -10.32
C LEU A 182 -17.95 -1.05 -9.09
N THR A 183 -17.21 -2.15 -9.24
CA THR A 183 -16.71 -2.97 -8.14
C THR A 183 -15.23 -2.67 -7.94
N LEU A 184 -14.85 -2.17 -6.77
CA LEU A 184 -13.48 -1.81 -6.40
C LEU A 184 -12.98 -2.76 -5.31
N ARG A 185 -11.82 -3.38 -5.53
CA ARG A 185 -11.17 -4.29 -4.59
C ARG A 185 -9.85 -3.71 -4.17
N ILE A 186 -9.63 -3.60 -2.85
CA ILE A 186 -8.47 -2.96 -2.26
C ILE A 186 -7.79 -3.95 -1.30
N TRP A 187 -6.48 -4.12 -1.45
CA TRP A 187 -5.63 -4.87 -0.54
C TRP A 187 -4.63 -3.91 0.12
N THR A 188 -4.57 -3.95 1.45
CA THR A 188 -3.66 -3.13 2.25
C THR A 188 -2.66 -4.01 2.99
N ASP A 189 -1.68 -3.40 3.63
CA ASP A 189 -0.72 -4.07 4.51
C ASP A 189 -1.22 -4.23 5.96
N GLY A 190 -2.44 -3.75 6.26
CA GLY A 190 -3.06 -3.80 7.57
C GLY A 190 -2.79 -2.57 8.45
N SER A 191 -1.85 -1.70 8.10
CA SER A 191 -1.63 -0.43 8.82
C SER A 191 -2.80 0.54 8.67
N VAL A 192 -3.45 0.49 7.50
CA VAL A 192 -4.68 1.23 7.17
C VAL A 192 -5.72 0.23 6.69
N THR A 193 -6.97 0.39 7.11
CA THR A 193 -8.06 -0.45 6.60
C THR A 193 -8.43 -0.05 5.16
N PRO A 194 -8.94 -0.98 4.34
CA PRO A 194 -9.40 -0.66 2.99
C PRO A 194 -10.44 0.47 2.92
N LEU A 195 -11.32 0.57 3.93
CA LEU A 195 -12.31 1.64 4.01
C LEU A 195 -11.67 2.99 4.31
N GLU A 196 -10.73 3.05 5.25
CA GLU A 196 -9.97 4.27 5.55
C GLU A 196 -9.19 4.73 4.33
N ALA A 197 -8.52 3.81 3.61
CA ALA A 197 -7.80 4.13 2.38
C ALA A 197 -8.75 4.68 1.29
N LEU A 198 -9.93 4.07 1.12
CA LEU A 198 -10.94 4.55 0.16
C LEU A 198 -11.44 5.95 0.52
N ASN A 199 -11.76 6.20 1.78
CA ASN A 199 -12.23 7.51 2.24
C ASN A 199 -11.17 8.60 1.99
N GLN A 200 -9.90 8.33 2.30
CA GLN A 200 -8.81 9.25 2.00
C GLN A 200 -8.66 9.49 0.50
N ALA A 201 -8.78 8.44 -0.33
CA ALA A 201 -8.69 8.57 -1.78
C ALA A 201 -9.84 9.42 -2.35
N VAL A 202 -11.05 9.30 -1.81
CA VAL A 202 -12.21 10.12 -2.19
C VAL A 202 -12.01 11.58 -1.82
N GLU A 203 -11.47 11.87 -0.62
CA GLU A 203 -11.16 13.24 -0.20
C GLU A 203 -10.11 13.88 -1.13
N ILE A 204 -9.02 13.17 -1.44
CA ILE A 204 -8.00 13.64 -2.36
C ILE A 204 -8.59 13.91 -3.76
N LEU A 205 -9.47 13.02 -4.24
CA LEU A 205 -10.16 13.18 -5.53
C LEU A 205 -11.06 14.42 -5.54
N ARG A 206 -11.73 14.70 -4.40
CA ARG A 206 -12.62 15.87 -4.24
C ARG A 206 -11.85 17.19 -4.22
N GLU A 207 -10.68 17.21 -3.60
CA GLU A 207 -9.80 18.38 -3.58
C GLU A 207 -9.17 18.69 -4.94
N HIS A 208 -9.05 17.67 -5.83
CA HIS A 208 -8.44 17.80 -7.14
C HIS A 208 -9.40 17.37 -8.27
N PRO A 209 -10.53 18.06 -8.47
CA PRO A 209 -11.60 17.63 -9.39
C PRO A 209 -11.18 17.63 -10.88
N GLU A 210 -10.08 18.30 -11.24
CA GLU A 210 -9.62 18.36 -12.64
C GLU A 210 -8.81 17.13 -13.10
N GLY A 211 -8.85 16.01 -12.35
CA GLY A 211 -8.26 14.75 -12.76
C GLY A 211 -6.74 14.73 -12.88
N GLY A 212 -6.11 15.86 -12.59
CA GLY A 212 -4.70 15.99 -12.49
C GLY A 212 -4.28 15.83 -11.04
N VAL A 213 -3.97 14.63 -10.61
CA VAL A 213 -3.01 14.51 -9.52
C VAL A 213 -1.82 15.30 -10.00
N GLY A 214 -1.60 16.47 -9.42
CA GLY A 214 -0.37 17.23 -9.57
C GLY A 214 0.76 16.44 -8.97
N LEU A 215 1.09 15.34 -9.64
CA LEU A 215 2.37 14.69 -9.44
C LEU A 215 3.35 15.73 -9.93
N GLY A 216 4.12 16.33 -9.01
CA GLY A 216 5.31 17.06 -9.39
C GLY A 216 6.03 16.20 -10.44
N GLU A 217 6.61 16.84 -11.44
CA GLU A 217 7.27 16.19 -12.58
C GLU A 217 8.29 15.11 -12.18
N ASP A 218 8.63 15.00 -10.88
CA ASP A 218 9.54 14.02 -10.28
C ASP A 218 8.89 12.74 -9.79
N ALA A 219 7.56 12.57 -9.85
CA ALA A 219 6.85 11.34 -9.49
C ALA A 219 6.54 10.47 -10.73
N LEU A 220 7.44 10.53 -11.69
CA LEU A 220 7.42 9.69 -12.87
C LEU A 220 7.84 8.28 -12.51
N ASP A 221 6.94 7.35 -12.82
CA ASP A 221 7.05 5.91 -12.83
C ASP A 221 7.28 5.24 -11.45
N PRO A 222 6.27 4.52 -10.95
CA PRO A 222 6.59 3.52 -9.93
C PRO A 222 7.63 2.58 -10.54
N PRO A 223 8.69 2.20 -9.79
CA PRO A 223 9.63 1.21 -10.28
C PRO A 223 8.84 -0.01 -10.72
N PRO A 224 9.24 -0.70 -11.81
CA PRO A 224 8.55 -1.87 -12.28
C PRO A 224 8.51 -2.86 -11.13
N LEU A 225 7.31 -3.06 -10.58
CA LEU A 225 7.02 -4.20 -9.74
C LEU A 225 7.39 -5.39 -10.60
N HIS A 226 8.40 -6.16 -10.21
CA HIS A 226 8.80 -7.37 -10.90
C HIS A 226 7.56 -8.21 -11.13
N GLU A 227 7.19 -8.24 -12.38
CA GLU A 227 6.09 -8.97 -12.96
C GLU A 227 6.25 -10.45 -12.62
N VAL A 228 5.54 -10.92 -11.60
CA VAL A 228 5.21 -12.33 -11.53
C VAL A 228 4.00 -12.53 -12.41
N VAL A 229 4.25 -12.53 -13.71
CA VAL A 229 3.28 -12.95 -14.73
C VAL A 229 3.20 -14.46 -14.69
N HIS A 230 2.15 -15.01 -14.13
CA HIS A 230 1.70 -16.32 -14.52
C HIS A 230 0.89 -16.16 -15.82
N VAL A 231 1.57 -16.36 -16.93
CA VAL A 231 0.96 -16.48 -18.25
C VAL A 231 0.32 -17.86 -18.35
N GLY A 232 -1.00 -17.90 -18.29
CA GLY A 232 -1.78 -18.98 -18.89
C GLY A 232 -2.04 -18.59 -20.34
N GLY A 233 -1.47 -19.33 -21.30
CA GLY A 233 -1.51 -19.01 -22.71
C GLY A 233 -2.88 -19.17 -23.36
N ALA A 234 -3.14 -18.33 -24.37
CA ALA A 234 -3.88 -18.68 -25.58
C ALA A 234 -3.48 -17.70 -26.71
N GLU A 235 -3.08 -18.27 -27.81
CA GLU A 235 -2.66 -17.64 -29.07
C GLU A 235 -3.82 -16.88 -29.73
N GLY A 236 -3.50 -15.77 -30.43
CA GLY A 236 -4.42 -15.12 -31.34
C GLY A 236 -3.85 -13.88 -32.02
N ARG A 237 -3.39 -14.04 -33.25
CA ARG A 237 -2.83 -13.03 -34.18
C ARG A 237 -3.86 -11.97 -34.55
N GLY A 238 -3.41 -10.75 -34.85
CA GLY A 238 -4.17 -9.77 -35.62
C GLY A 238 -3.52 -8.38 -35.65
N GLU A 239 -2.70 -8.13 -36.67
CA GLU A 239 -2.28 -6.79 -37.10
C GLU A 239 -3.48 -5.98 -37.62
N ALA A 240 -3.54 -4.68 -37.32
CA ALA A 240 -3.97 -3.64 -38.27
C ALA A 240 -3.59 -2.23 -37.78
N ALA A 241 -2.79 -1.57 -38.57
CA ALA A 241 -2.58 -0.14 -38.54
C ALA A 241 -3.82 0.60 -39.05
N LEU A 242 -3.98 1.90 -38.63
CA LEU A 242 -4.53 3.04 -39.42
C LEU A 242 -4.79 4.22 -38.48
N ASP A 243 -4.01 5.26 -38.58
CA ASP A 243 -4.27 6.50 -39.34
C ASP A 243 -5.21 7.53 -38.70
N GLY A 244 -4.69 8.74 -38.65
CA GLY A 244 -5.10 9.94 -37.95
C GLY A 244 -6.52 10.44 -38.25
N ALA A 245 -7.04 11.13 -37.25
CA ALA A 245 -7.96 12.26 -37.47
C ALA A 245 -8.08 13.11 -36.21
N ASP A 246 -7.61 14.31 -36.35
CA ASP A 246 -7.85 15.49 -35.53
C ASP A 246 -9.34 15.77 -35.36
N ARG A 247 -9.87 15.78 -34.13
CA ARG A 247 -11.17 16.37 -33.81
C ARG A 247 -11.11 17.00 -32.42
N HIS A 248 -11.11 18.33 -32.40
CA HIS A 248 -11.53 19.13 -31.27
C HIS A 248 -12.89 18.63 -30.72
N ALA A 249 -12.85 17.83 -29.65
CA ALA A 249 -14.03 17.48 -28.90
C ALA A 249 -14.08 18.36 -27.64
N GLN A 250 -15.13 19.18 -27.55
CA GLN A 250 -15.48 19.95 -26.38
C GLN A 250 -15.61 19.00 -25.18
N ARG A 251 -14.84 19.28 -24.13
CA ARG A 251 -14.88 18.53 -22.88
C ARG A 251 -16.25 18.71 -22.21
N PRO A 252 -16.97 17.65 -21.83
CA PRO A 252 -18.16 17.78 -21.02
C PRO A 252 -17.80 18.33 -19.65
N ARG A 253 -18.49 19.38 -19.19
CA ARG A 253 -18.42 19.87 -17.82
C ARG A 253 -18.95 18.77 -16.91
N LEU A 254 -18.12 18.26 -16.03
CA LEU A 254 -18.50 17.38 -14.93
C LEU A 254 -19.46 18.16 -14.02
N LEU A 255 -20.71 17.70 -13.91
CA LEU A 255 -21.62 18.14 -12.86
C LEU A 255 -21.11 17.58 -11.53
N PRO A 256 -21.24 18.30 -10.41
CA PRO A 256 -20.83 17.79 -9.11
C PRO A 256 -21.64 16.53 -8.79
N VAL A 257 -20.97 15.39 -8.73
CA VAL A 257 -21.53 14.14 -8.21
C VAL A 257 -21.56 14.27 -6.70
N ASP A 258 -22.73 14.07 -6.11
CA ASP A 258 -22.91 14.09 -4.66
C ASP A 258 -22.27 12.81 -4.08
N ILE A 259 -20.99 12.91 -3.72
CA ILE A 259 -20.15 11.78 -3.30
C ILE A 259 -20.60 11.27 -1.92
N ASP A 260 -21.28 12.08 -1.13
CA ASP A 260 -21.83 11.71 0.18
C ASP A 260 -22.88 10.59 0.08
N LEU A 261 -23.53 10.43 -1.08
CA LEU A 261 -24.49 9.36 -1.33
C LEU A 261 -23.79 8.00 -1.62
N VAL A 262 -22.55 8.03 -2.06
CA VAL A 262 -21.78 6.85 -2.49
C VAL A 262 -21.24 6.05 -1.31
N VAL A 263 -20.93 6.72 -0.19
CA VAL A 263 -20.36 6.08 1.02
C VAL A 263 -21.42 5.38 1.88
N GLY A 264 -22.71 5.68 1.68
CA GLY A 264 -23.81 5.17 2.51
C GLY A 264 -24.26 3.72 2.28
N HIS A 265 -23.85 3.06 1.20
CA HIS A 265 -24.30 1.70 0.89
C HIS A 265 -23.18 0.66 0.98
N VAL A 266 -22.66 0.46 2.19
CA VAL A 266 -21.87 -0.75 2.52
C VAL A 266 -22.87 -1.89 2.80
N GLN A 267 -23.11 -2.77 1.82
CA GLN A 267 -23.85 -3.99 2.08
C GLN A 267 -23.02 -4.92 2.99
N HIS A 268 -23.47 -5.10 4.23
CA HIS A 268 -22.97 -6.14 5.10
C HIS A 268 -23.36 -7.52 4.51
N PRO A 269 -22.43 -8.46 4.34
CA PRO A 269 -22.78 -9.81 3.91
C PRO A 269 -23.62 -10.49 5.00
N VAL A 270 -24.78 -11.03 4.59
CA VAL A 270 -25.67 -11.87 5.40
C VAL A 270 -24.88 -13.07 5.94
N ARG A 271 -24.88 -13.26 7.25
CA ARG A 271 -24.33 -14.45 7.92
C ARG A 271 -25.09 -15.70 7.43
N PRO A 272 -24.43 -16.78 6.99
CA PRO A 272 -25.13 -18.03 6.78
C PRO A 272 -25.59 -18.59 8.14
N HIS A 273 -26.88 -18.93 8.22
CA HIS A 273 -27.47 -19.66 9.33
C HIS A 273 -26.69 -20.97 9.55
N ALA A 274 -26.19 -21.16 10.75
CA ALA A 274 -25.73 -22.46 11.21
C ALA A 274 -26.94 -23.41 11.29
N ALA A 275 -26.95 -24.43 10.44
CA ALA A 275 -27.88 -25.54 10.55
C ALA A 275 -27.50 -26.34 11.77
N GLU A 276 -28.38 -26.38 12.74
CA GLU A 276 -28.38 -27.36 13.84
C GLU A 276 -28.45 -28.78 13.26
N ALA A 277 -27.40 -29.56 13.45
CA ALA A 277 -27.50 -31.03 13.35
C ALA A 277 -27.78 -31.56 14.73
N ARG A 278 -29.04 -31.97 14.98
CA ARG A 278 -29.39 -32.97 16.00
C ARG A 278 -29.05 -34.36 15.44
N VAL A 279 -28.29 -35.13 16.13
CA VAL A 279 -28.51 -36.47 16.72
C VAL A 279 -27.26 -36.81 17.49
#